data_3771f6e7333e69d69307fba5e2627458
#
_entry.id   3771f6e7333e69d69307fba5e2627458
#
_cell.length_a   1.000
_cell.length_b   1.000
_cell.length_c   1.000
_cell.angle_alpha   90.00
_cell.angle_beta   90.00
_cell.angle_gamma   90.00
#
_symmetry.space_group_name_H-M   'P 1'
#
loop_
_entity.id
_entity.type
_entity.pdbx_description
1 polymer ?
#
loop_
_entity_poly.entity_id
_entity_poly.type
_entity_poly.pdbx_seq_one_letter_code
_entity_poly.pdbx_strand_id
1 'polypeptide(L)'
;MALKSHERGFSGVLVGKANETYETCARAFYKKILYRYLTHRLAPDDVVFLNYGYEEDPPMGVPLSPSDEHNRFFIQLYHRTATQVDLNGKHVLEVGCGHGGGASYLTRALHPASYTGLDLNSAGIAFCRERHQVAGLNFVEGDAEQLPFPDESFDAVINIESSHLYAQFPQFLAEVARVLRPGGHLLYADFRFAGGIATWEAQLADAPMRMLSQRLINAEVARGMENNSHWWVAVMNAVVPAFAHSFALVPSYQRVWKTHQSLQDGGPTEYRLYCFQKA
;
A
#
# COMPACT_ATOMS: atom_id res chain seq x y z
N MET A 1 -21.04 -52.36 -1.88
CA MET A 1 -20.91 -51.19 -2.73
C MET A 1 -20.96 -49.92 -1.87
N ALA A 2 -19.92 -49.64 -1.09
CA ALA A 2 -19.77 -48.42 -0.29
C ALA A 2 -18.35 -48.30 0.28
N LEU A 3 -17.35 -47.93 -0.53
CA LEU A 3 -15.97 -47.67 -0.08
C LEU A 3 -15.24 -46.79 -1.12
N LYS A 4 -15.78 -45.61 -1.47
CA LYS A 4 -15.08 -44.67 -2.37
C LYS A 4 -15.32 -43.17 -2.09
N SER A 5 -15.83 -42.78 -0.92
CA SER A 5 -16.12 -41.37 -0.62
C SER A 5 -15.21 -40.70 0.45
N HIS A 6 -14.24 -41.41 1.01
CA HIS A 6 -13.39 -40.82 2.09
C HIS A 6 -11.99 -40.34 1.65
N GLU A 7 -11.50 -40.74 0.49
CA GLU A 7 -10.13 -40.35 0.06
C GLU A 7 -10.05 -38.97 -0.60
N ARG A 8 -11.16 -38.40 -1.10
CA ARG A 8 -11.16 -37.07 -1.72
C ARG A 8 -11.14 -35.90 -0.74
N GLY A 9 -11.53 -36.10 0.51
CA GLY A 9 -11.55 -35.05 1.55
C GLY A 9 -10.17 -34.76 2.13
N PHE A 10 -9.35 -35.79 2.32
CA PHE A 10 -8.05 -35.68 3.00
C PHE A 10 -6.98 -35.04 2.11
N SER A 11 -6.98 -35.32 0.81
CA SER A 11 -6.05 -34.74 -0.16
C SER A 11 -6.31 -33.24 -0.37
N GLY A 12 -7.57 -32.80 -0.44
CA GLY A 12 -7.94 -31.39 -0.58
C GLY A 12 -7.55 -30.53 0.62
N VAL A 13 -7.70 -31.06 1.84
CA VAL A 13 -7.32 -30.37 3.08
C VAL A 13 -5.80 -30.23 3.21
N LEU A 14 -5.02 -31.23 2.80
CA LEU A 14 -3.56 -31.17 2.82
C LEU A 14 -3.00 -30.19 1.79
N VAL A 15 -3.58 -30.15 0.60
CA VAL A 15 -3.18 -29.18 -0.45
C VAL A 15 -3.55 -27.75 -0.02
N GLY A 16 -4.73 -27.53 0.59
CA GLY A 16 -5.13 -26.24 1.13
C GLY A 16 -4.17 -25.74 2.22
N LYS A 17 -3.83 -26.59 3.21
CA LYS A 17 -2.87 -26.24 4.27
C LYS A 17 -1.46 -26.00 3.74
N ALA A 18 -1.01 -26.74 2.74
CA ALA A 18 0.29 -26.53 2.12
C ALA A 18 0.35 -25.18 1.38
N ASN A 19 -0.72 -24.80 0.70
CA ASN A 19 -0.83 -23.48 0.04
C ASN A 19 -0.87 -22.32 1.06
N GLU A 20 -1.65 -22.45 2.14
CA GLU A 20 -1.67 -21.45 3.22
C GLU A 20 -0.30 -21.29 3.87
N THR A 21 0.41 -22.39 4.12
CA THR A 21 1.77 -22.36 4.70
C THR A 21 2.75 -21.70 3.74
N TYR A 22 2.68 -22.00 2.44
CA TYR A 22 3.53 -21.37 1.43
C TYR A 22 3.27 -19.88 1.30
N GLU A 23 2.00 -19.45 1.25
CA GLU A 23 1.63 -18.03 1.21
C GLU A 23 2.09 -17.30 2.47
N THR A 24 1.94 -17.89 3.65
CA THR A 24 2.39 -17.31 4.92
C THR A 24 3.91 -17.15 4.95
N CYS A 25 4.66 -18.17 4.51
CA CYS A 25 6.12 -18.11 4.42
C CYS A 25 6.58 -17.09 3.37
N ALA A 26 5.92 -17.02 2.22
CA ALA A 26 6.22 -16.04 1.18
C ALA A 26 5.98 -14.61 1.68
N ARG A 27 4.85 -14.35 2.32
CA ARG A 27 4.54 -13.04 2.93
C ARG A 27 5.54 -12.65 4.02
N ALA A 28 5.94 -13.59 4.90
CA ALA A 28 6.97 -13.34 5.91
C ALA A 28 8.32 -13.02 5.29
N PHE A 29 8.69 -13.70 4.20
CA PHE A 29 9.90 -13.42 3.44
C PHE A 29 9.86 -12.01 2.83
N TYR A 30 8.75 -11.65 2.16
CA TYR A 30 8.55 -10.31 1.61
C TYR A 30 8.65 -9.24 2.72
N LYS A 31 7.92 -9.39 3.81
CA LYS A 31 7.91 -8.43 4.93
C LYS A 31 9.30 -8.22 5.54
N LYS A 32 10.05 -9.29 5.85
CA LYS A 32 11.27 -9.20 6.68
C LYS A 32 12.58 -9.10 5.89
N ILE A 33 12.64 -9.64 4.69
CA ILE A 33 13.89 -9.76 3.93
C ILE A 33 13.89 -8.87 2.69
N LEU A 34 12.85 -9.00 1.85
CA LEU A 34 12.84 -8.29 0.58
C LEU A 34 12.74 -6.78 0.75
N TYR A 35 11.85 -6.27 1.61
CA TYR A 35 11.73 -4.83 1.83
C TYR A 35 12.97 -4.20 2.47
N ARG A 36 13.66 -4.90 3.38
CA ARG A 36 14.96 -4.44 3.89
C ARG A 36 16.01 -4.36 2.79
N TYR A 37 16.08 -5.39 1.94
CA TYR A 37 16.96 -5.40 0.79
C TYR A 37 16.65 -4.25 -0.17
N LEU A 38 15.36 -4.03 -0.49
CA LEU A 38 14.90 -2.93 -1.33
C LEU A 38 15.32 -1.58 -0.75
N THR A 39 15.11 -1.36 0.54
CA THR A 39 15.53 -0.10 1.19
C THR A 39 17.03 0.13 1.04
N HIS A 40 17.86 -0.87 1.30
CA HIS A 40 19.32 -0.73 1.14
C HIS A 40 19.75 -0.45 -0.31
N ARG A 41 18.97 -0.90 -1.29
CA ARG A 41 19.25 -0.68 -2.71
C ARG A 41 18.74 0.66 -3.23
N LEU A 42 17.63 1.14 -2.70
CA LEU A 42 16.92 2.32 -3.20
C LEU A 42 17.19 3.59 -2.39
N ALA A 43 17.60 3.48 -1.12
CA ALA A 43 17.93 4.64 -0.29
C ALA A 43 19.07 5.51 -0.86
N PRO A 44 20.15 4.95 -1.45
CA PRO A 44 21.20 5.77 -2.07
C PRO A 44 20.71 6.63 -3.25
N ASP A 45 19.66 6.18 -3.95
CA ASP A 45 19.06 6.87 -5.09
C ASP A 45 17.91 7.81 -4.68
N ASP A 46 17.73 8.05 -3.36
CA ASP A 46 16.69 8.90 -2.76
C ASP A 46 15.26 8.52 -3.20
N VAL A 47 15.00 7.23 -3.35
CA VAL A 47 13.67 6.72 -3.74
C VAL A 47 12.75 6.78 -2.51
N VAL A 48 11.89 7.78 -2.46
CA VAL A 48 10.99 8.04 -1.32
C VAL A 48 9.55 7.54 -1.55
N PHE A 49 9.16 7.22 -2.79
CA PHE A 49 7.85 6.67 -3.14
C PHE A 49 7.97 5.25 -3.69
N LEU A 50 7.04 4.37 -3.30
CA LEU A 50 6.99 2.97 -3.71
C LEU A 50 5.64 2.55 -4.31
N ASN A 51 4.73 3.51 -4.49
CA ASN A 51 3.39 3.30 -5.06
C ASN A 51 3.39 3.41 -6.60
N TYR A 52 2.36 2.89 -7.26
CA TYR A 52 2.26 2.88 -8.73
C TYR A 52 2.06 4.27 -9.35
N GLY A 53 1.47 5.20 -8.61
CA GLY A 53 1.13 6.53 -9.12
C GLY A 53 -0.34 6.65 -9.55
N TYR A 54 -0.74 7.87 -9.95
CA TYR A 54 -2.13 8.20 -10.27
C TYR A 54 -2.18 9.44 -11.16
N GLU A 55 -3.01 9.42 -12.21
CA GLU A 55 -3.35 10.62 -13.01
C GLU A 55 -4.79 10.56 -13.48
N GLU A 56 -5.51 11.65 -13.36
CA GLU A 56 -6.87 11.81 -13.86
C GLU A 56 -6.91 12.22 -15.33
N ASP A 57 -8.08 12.15 -15.95
CA ASP A 57 -8.36 12.72 -17.26
C ASP A 57 -9.69 13.50 -17.17
N PRO A 58 -9.65 14.84 -17.26
CA PRO A 58 -8.47 15.70 -17.48
C PRO A 58 -7.47 15.65 -16.31
N PRO A 59 -6.18 16.03 -16.55
CA PRO A 59 -5.12 15.96 -15.54
C PRO A 59 -5.47 16.64 -14.22
N MET A 60 -5.10 15.99 -13.10
CA MET A 60 -5.46 16.43 -11.75
C MET A 60 -4.88 17.80 -11.38
N GLY A 61 -3.70 18.17 -11.93
CA GLY A 61 -3.13 19.51 -11.78
C GLY A 61 -2.80 19.90 -10.35
N VAL A 62 -2.39 18.98 -9.48
CA VAL A 62 -1.99 19.30 -8.10
C VAL A 62 -0.84 20.30 -8.13
N PRO A 63 -0.96 21.47 -7.46
CA PRO A 63 0.14 22.40 -7.34
C PRO A 63 1.25 21.81 -6.47
N LEU A 64 2.45 21.67 -7.05
CA LEU A 64 3.60 21.08 -6.38
C LEU A 64 4.76 22.07 -6.31
N SER A 65 5.63 21.90 -5.32
CA SER A 65 6.93 22.59 -5.31
C SER A 65 7.84 22.02 -6.42
N PRO A 66 8.82 22.81 -6.92
CA PRO A 66 9.77 22.29 -7.92
C PRO A 66 10.51 21.02 -7.47
N SER A 67 10.75 20.86 -6.16
CA SER A 67 11.40 19.67 -5.60
C SER A 67 10.49 18.43 -5.58
N ASP A 68 9.18 18.61 -5.60
CA ASP A 68 8.21 17.50 -5.60
C ASP A 68 7.79 17.08 -7.03
N GLU A 69 8.07 17.93 -8.03
CA GLU A 69 7.54 17.76 -9.39
C GLU A 69 7.94 16.43 -10.05
N HIS A 70 9.16 15.95 -9.81
CA HIS A 70 9.64 14.66 -10.34
C HIS A 70 8.90 13.45 -9.76
N ASN A 71 8.20 13.63 -8.64
CA ASN A 71 7.37 12.62 -7.98
C ASN A 71 5.86 12.85 -8.19
N ARG A 72 5.46 13.73 -9.12
CA ARG A 72 4.09 14.18 -9.33
C ARG A 72 3.05 13.07 -9.26
N PHE A 73 3.21 12.04 -10.08
CA PHE A 73 2.19 10.99 -10.19
C PHE A 73 2.13 10.10 -8.95
N PHE A 74 3.23 9.86 -8.26
CA PHE A 74 3.23 9.19 -6.96
C PHE A 74 2.49 10.01 -5.91
N ILE A 75 2.76 11.31 -5.86
CA ILE A 75 2.12 12.27 -4.96
C ILE A 75 0.61 12.36 -5.22
N GLN A 76 0.18 12.32 -6.47
CA GLN A 76 -1.23 12.43 -6.82
C GLN A 76 -2.08 11.30 -6.25
N LEU A 77 -1.57 10.06 -6.14
CA LEU A 77 -2.27 8.99 -5.46
C LEU A 77 -2.47 9.28 -3.97
N TYR A 78 -1.42 9.77 -3.30
CA TYR A 78 -1.50 10.19 -1.91
C TYR A 78 -2.47 11.34 -1.72
N HIS A 79 -2.37 12.37 -2.55
CA HIS A 79 -3.24 13.53 -2.51
C HIS A 79 -4.71 13.14 -2.71
N ARG A 80 -4.99 12.34 -3.74
CA ARG A 80 -6.36 11.87 -4.03
C ARG A 80 -6.94 11.04 -2.88
N THR A 81 -6.14 10.18 -2.28
CA THR A 81 -6.57 9.35 -1.15
C THR A 81 -6.83 10.20 0.09
N ALA A 82 -5.92 11.11 0.42
CA ALA A 82 -5.98 11.91 1.63
C ALA A 82 -7.06 13.01 1.60
N THR A 83 -7.32 13.61 0.43
CA THR A 83 -8.27 14.72 0.28
C THR A 83 -9.74 14.28 0.17
N GLN A 84 -10.05 13.02 0.45
CA GLN A 84 -11.44 12.57 0.62
C GLN A 84 -12.10 13.20 1.87
N VAL A 85 -11.29 13.67 2.83
CA VAL A 85 -11.72 14.43 4.01
C VAL A 85 -10.72 15.57 4.27
N ASP A 86 -11.13 16.56 5.07
CA ASP A 86 -10.22 17.61 5.52
C ASP A 86 -9.32 17.09 6.65
N LEU A 87 -7.99 17.10 6.43
CA LEU A 87 -6.98 16.69 7.40
C LEU A 87 -6.32 17.85 8.14
N ASN A 88 -6.67 19.10 7.83
CA ASN A 88 -6.11 20.27 8.52
C ASN A 88 -6.38 20.20 10.03
N GLY A 89 -5.33 20.34 10.83
CA GLY A 89 -5.41 20.27 12.30
C GLY A 89 -5.76 18.89 12.88
N LYS A 90 -5.75 17.81 12.10
CA LYS A 90 -6.08 16.44 12.51
C LYS A 90 -4.85 15.66 12.96
N HIS A 91 -5.05 14.65 13.81
CA HIS A 91 -4.03 13.65 14.13
C HIS A 91 -4.15 12.50 13.13
N VAL A 92 -3.12 12.31 12.30
CA VAL A 92 -3.12 11.36 11.18
C VAL A 92 -2.12 10.24 11.43
N LEU A 93 -2.51 9.00 11.17
CA LEU A 93 -1.66 7.83 11.10
C LEU A 93 -1.62 7.31 9.66
N GLU A 94 -0.43 7.09 9.12
CA GLU A 94 -0.23 6.31 7.90
C GLU A 94 0.31 4.94 8.27
N VAL A 95 -0.39 3.86 7.89
CA VAL A 95 0.01 2.48 8.13
C VAL A 95 0.60 1.91 6.84
N GLY A 96 1.86 1.46 6.90
CA GLY A 96 2.62 1.02 5.73
C GLY A 96 3.20 2.21 4.96
N CYS A 97 3.89 3.12 5.66
CA CYS A 97 4.40 4.37 5.07
C CYS A 97 5.62 4.19 4.15
N GLY A 98 6.19 2.98 4.06
CA GLY A 98 7.34 2.67 3.22
C GLY A 98 8.53 3.58 3.49
N HIS A 99 8.96 4.37 2.49
CA HIS A 99 10.06 5.33 2.59
C HIS A 99 9.62 6.75 2.93
N GLY A 100 8.36 6.96 3.33
CA GLY A 100 7.86 8.20 3.93
C GLY A 100 7.61 9.38 2.99
N GLY A 101 7.73 9.21 1.68
CA GLY A 101 7.49 10.31 0.72
C GLY A 101 6.08 10.86 0.80
N GLY A 102 5.07 9.99 0.90
CA GLY A 102 3.68 10.37 1.09
C GLY A 102 3.45 11.11 2.40
N ALA A 103 3.97 10.56 3.52
CA ALA A 103 3.90 11.20 4.83
C ALA A 103 4.48 12.61 4.83
N SER A 104 5.68 12.77 4.24
CA SER A 104 6.35 14.06 4.11
C SER A 104 5.54 15.06 3.28
N TYR A 105 5.02 14.62 2.13
CA TYR A 105 4.19 15.47 1.28
C TYR A 105 2.90 15.89 1.97
N LEU A 106 2.12 14.95 2.53
CA LEU A 106 0.83 15.23 3.14
C LEU A 106 0.96 16.12 4.38
N THR A 107 2.02 15.96 5.18
CA THR A 107 2.29 16.82 6.31
C THR A 107 2.51 18.26 5.87
N ARG A 108 3.28 18.48 4.81
CA ARG A 108 3.56 19.84 4.28
C ARG A 108 2.38 20.45 3.55
N ALA A 109 1.58 19.65 2.84
CA ALA A 109 0.51 20.14 1.98
C ALA A 109 -0.84 20.30 2.68
N LEU A 110 -1.17 19.43 3.65
CA LEU A 110 -2.50 19.38 4.28
C LEU A 110 -2.50 19.86 5.74
N HIS A 111 -1.34 20.21 6.30
CA HIS A 111 -1.18 20.82 7.62
C HIS A 111 -1.90 20.09 8.77
N PRO A 112 -1.75 18.76 8.94
CA PRO A 112 -2.30 18.07 10.10
C PRO A 112 -1.66 18.57 11.39
N ALA A 113 -2.34 18.43 12.53
CA ALA A 113 -1.78 18.74 13.84
C ALA A 113 -0.58 17.82 14.17
N SER A 114 -0.67 16.54 13.75
CA SER A 114 0.44 15.60 13.77
C SER A 114 0.25 14.55 12.67
N TYR A 115 1.35 14.04 12.13
CA TYR A 115 1.37 12.94 11.20
C TYR A 115 2.35 11.86 11.68
N THR A 116 1.88 10.63 11.81
CA THR A 116 2.72 9.50 12.20
C THR A 116 2.74 8.48 11.08
N GLY A 117 3.91 8.21 10.48
CA GLY A 117 4.11 7.11 9.56
C GLY A 117 4.53 5.85 10.32
N LEU A 118 3.85 4.73 10.09
CA LEU A 118 4.20 3.43 10.67
C LEU A 118 4.53 2.43 9.56
N ASP A 119 5.61 1.68 9.75
CA ASP A 119 5.98 0.56 8.88
C ASP A 119 6.67 -0.55 9.68
N LEU A 120 6.55 -1.78 9.21
CA LEU A 120 7.19 -2.95 9.81
C LEU A 120 8.71 -3.00 9.49
N ASN A 121 9.15 -2.32 8.43
CA ASN A 121 10.52 -2.30 7.95
C ASN A 121 11.38 -1.31 8.74
N SER A 122 12.10 -1.79 9.74
CA SER A 122 12.99 -0.97 10.59
C SER A 122 14.02 -0.15 9.79
N ALA A 123 14.55 -0.72 8.69
CA ALA A 123 15.50 0.00 7.83
C ALA A 123 14.81 1.15 7.07
N GLY A 124 13.57 0.95 6.62
CA GLY A 124 12.72 1.99 6.03
C GLY A 124 12.43 3.11 7.01
N ILE A 125 12.07 2.77 8.25
CA ILE A 125 11.82 3.76 9.33
C ILE A 125 13.08 4.55 9.67
N ALA A 126 14.26 3.90 9.72
CA ALA A 126 15.53 4.61 9.93
C ALA A 126 15.82 5.60 8.79
N PHE A 127 15.64 5.17 7.53
CA PHE A 127 15.72 6.04 6.36
C PHE A 127 14.74 7.22 6.43
N CYS A 128 13.47 6.96 6.77
CA CYS A 128 12.45 8.01 6.90
C CYS A 128 12.83 9.07 7.92
N ARG A 129 13.32 8.67 9.10
CA ARG A 129 13.74 9.58 10.17
C ARG A 129 14.92 10.44 9.78
N GLU A 130 15.86 9.91 9.02
CA GLU A 130 17.01 10.67 8.50
C GLU A 130 16.58 11.62 7.36
N ARG A 131 15.78 11.12 6.43
CA ARG A 131 15.44 11.81 5.19
C ARG A 131 14.39 12.91 5.34
N HIS A 132 13.40 12.72 6.22
CA HIS A 132 12.23 13.60 6.31
C HIS A 132 12.20 14.38 7.64
N GLN A 133 12.79 15.57 7.61
CA GLN A 133 12.80 16.50 8.74
C GLN A 133 11.68 17.54 8.59
N VAL A 134 10.43 17.13 8.81
CA VAL A 134 9.22 17.97 8.70
C VAL A 134 8.60 18.14 10.08
N ALA A 135 8.29 19.39 10.47
CA ALA A 135 7.64 19.65 11.74
C ALA A 135 6.27 18.97 11.82
N GLY A 136 5.97 18.30 12.92
CA GLY A 136 4.74 17.55 13.12
C GLY A 136 4.72 16.15 12.51
N LEU A 137 5.76 15.74 11.77
CA LEU A 137 5.91 14.40 11.21
C LEU A 137 6.79 13.53 12.11
N ASN A 138 6.34 12.30 12.38
CA ASN A 138 7.09 11.28 13.12
C ASN A 138 6.99 9.92 12.42
N PHE A 139 7.97 9.02 12.69
CA PHE A 139 7.99 7.67 12.14
C PHE A 139 8.20 6.62 13.23
N VAL A 140 7.40 5.56 13.20
CA VAL A 140 7.37 4.48 14.20
C VAL A 140 7.48 3.13 13.52
N GLU A 141 8.36 2.26 14.03
CA GLU A 141 8.37 0.84 13.64
C GLU A 141 7.21 0.14 14.34
N GLY A 142 6.40 -0.62 13.57
CA GLY A 142 5.27 -1.34 14.13
C GLY A 142 4.59 -2.25 13.13
N ASP A 143 3.78 -3.18 13.64
CA ASP A 143 2.96 -4.09 12.84
C ASP A 143 1.56 -3.49 12.63
N ALA A 144 1.11 -3.47 11.37
CA ALA A 144 -0.24 -3.03 11.00
C ALA A 144 -1.35 -3.87 11.65
N GLU A 145 -1.05 -5.13 11.94
CA GLU A 145 -2.00 -6.09 12.54
C GLU A 145 -1.99 -6.02 14.10
N GLN A 146 -1.10 -5.17 14.68
CA GLN A 146 -1.02 -4.87 16.11
C GLN A 146 -0.46 -3.47 16.32
N LEU A 147 -1.30 -2.44 16.12
CA LEU A 147 -0.87 -1.04 16.15
C LEU A 147 -0.44 -0.62 17.58
N PRO A 148 0.80 -0.08 17.75
CA PRO A 148 1.34 0.27 19.07
C PRO A 148 0.82 1.63 19.58
N PHE A 149 -0.47 1.89 19.41
CA PHE A 149 -1.12 3.13 19.82
C PHE A 149 -2.33 2.86 20.69
N PRO A 150 -2.67 3.76 21.62
CA PRO A 150 -3.90 3.67 22.41
C PRO A 150 -5.15 3.75 21.50
N ASP A 151 -6.28 3.32 22.05
CA ASP A 151 -7.59 3.51 21.44
C ASP A 151 -7.85 4.99 21.21
N GLU A 152 -8.59 5.32 20.14
CA GLU A 152 -9.08 6.66 19.85
C GLU A 152 -7.99 7.75 19.79
N SER A 153 -6.81 7.40 19.27
CA SER A 153 -5.65 8.31 19.18
C SER A 153 -5.66 9.18 17.93
N PHE A 154 -6.33 8.75 16.85
CA PHE A 154 -6.24 9.40 15.55
C PHE A 154 -7.60 9.82 15.00
N ASP A 155 -7.61 10.91 14.25
CA ASP A 155 -8.78 11.41 13.51
C ASP A 155 -8.87 10.78 12.12
N ALA A 156 -7.73 10.39 11.54
CA ALA A 156 -7.67 9.69 10.27
C ALA A 156 -6.55 8.64 10.25
N VAL A 157 -6.82 7.53 9.59
CA VAL A 157 -5.81 6.52 9.21
C VAL A 157 -5.74 6.48 7.68
N ILE A 158 -4.52 6.51 7.14
CA ILE A 158 -4.23 6.36 5.71
C ILE A 158 -3.53 5.02 5.49
N ASN A 159 -3.93 4.28 4.45
CA ASN A 159 -3.23 3.08 4.00
C ASN A 159 -3.25 3.03 2.48
N ILE A 160 -2.06 3.00 1.87
CA ILE A 160 -1.88 3.01 0.42
C ILE A 160 -0.92 1.91 0.01
N GLU A 161 -1.36 1.03 -0.89
CA GLU A 161 -0.55 -0.06 -1.49
C GLU A 161 0.26 -0.87 -0.47
N SER A 162 -0.36 -1.24 0.65
CA SER A 162 0.32 -1.95 1.72
C SER A 162 -0.45 -3.18 2.21
N SER A 163 -1.78 -3.08 2.31
CA SER A 163 -2.60 -4.12 2.93
C SER A 163 -2.71 -5.41 2.12
N HIS A 164 -2.38 -5.40 0.82
CA HIS A 164 -2.29 -6.62 0.02
C HIS A 164 -1.21 -7.60 0.52
N LEU A 165 -0.29 -7.12 1.37
CA LEU A 165 0.76 -7.91 2.01
C LEU A 165 0.39 -8.39 3.42
N TYR A 166 -0.72 -7.95 4.00
CA TYR A 166 -1.10 -8.30 5.36
C TYR A 166 -1.64 -9.74 5.44
N ALA A 167 -1.19 -10.49 6.43
CA ALA A 167 -1.62 -11.88 6.62
C ALA A 167 -3.03 -11.95 7.21
N GLN A 168 -3.35 -11.00 8.12
CA GLN A 168 -4.61 -10.91 8.82
C GLN A 168 -5.29 -9.56 8.53
N PHE A 169 -5.74 -9.36 7.28
CA PHE A 169 -6.38 -8.11 6.87
C PHE A 169 -7.59 -7.73 7.74
N PRO A 170 -8.48 -8.64 8.19
CA PRO A 170 -9.54 -8.31 9.14
C PRO A 170 -9.00 -7.78 10.48
N GLN A 171 -7.87 -8.31 10.97
CA GLN A 171 -7.23 -7.81 12.19
C GLN A 171 -6.71 -6.38 12.00
N PHE A 172 -6.11 -6.08 10.84
CA PHE A 172 -5.74 -4.70 10.50
C PHE A 172 -6.95 -3.75 10.53
N LEU A 173 -8.09 -4.15 9.94
CA LEU A 173 -9.31 -3.34 9.96
C LEU A 173 -9.85 -3.11 11.39
N ALA A 174 -9.76 -4.11 12.25
CA ALA A 174 -10.14 -4.00 13.65
C ALA A 174 -9.20 -3.04 14.42
N GLU A 175 -7.89 -3.14 14.20
CA GLU A 175 -6.91 -2.23 14.81
C GLU A 175 -7.09 -0.78 14.34
N VAL A 176 -7.36 -0.58 13.04
CA VAL A 176 -7.69 0.75 12.50
C VAL A 176 -8.93 1.32 13.19
N ALA A 177 -9.99 0.54 13.31
CA ALA A 177 -11.20 0.98 14.00
C ALA A 177 -10.94 1.28 15.49
N ARG A 178 -10.08 0.51 16.16
CA ARG A 178 -9.69 0.73 17.55
C ARG A 178 -8.98 2.05 17.76
N VAL A 179 -7.96 2.35 16.92
CA VAL A 179 -7.15 3.57 17.07
C VAL A 179 -7.83 4.83 16.53
N LEU A 180 -8.84 4.70 15.69
CA LEU A 180 -9.64 5.85 15.23
C LEU A 180 -10.55 6.35 16.36
N ARG A 181 -10.68 7.66 16.47
CA ARG A 181 -11.71 8.33 17.28
C ARG A 181 -13.09 8.10 16.69
N PRO A 182 -14.19 8.17 17.47
CA PRO A 182 -15.53 8.24 16.92
C PRO A 182 -15.64 9.33 15.85
N GLY A 183 -16.23 9.03 14.71
CA GLY A 183 -16.28 9.91 13.54
C GLY A 183 -14.98 10.01 12.72
N GLY A 184 -13.90 9.38 13.16
CA GLY A 184 -12.63 9.32 12.43
C GLY A 184 -12.72 8.46 11.16
N HIS A 185 -11.77 8.64 10.23
CA HIS A 185 -11.85 8.07 8.89
C HIS A 185 -10.65 7.15 8.56
N LEU A 186 -10.94 6.04 7.87
CA LEU A 186 -9.94 5.29 7.12
C LEU A 186 -9.99 5.72 5.65
N LEU A 187 -8.87 6.23 5.14
CA LEU A 187 -8.66 6.64 3.76
C LEU A 187 -7.74 5.61 3.11
N TYR A 188 -8.29 4.82 2.21
CA TYR A 188 -7.68 3.57 1.82
C TYR A 188 -7.62 3.42 0.30
N ALA A 189 -6.44 3.08 -0.22
CA ALA A 189 -6.22 2.80 -1.64
C ALA A 189 -5.32 1.58 -1.80
N ASP A 190 -5.82 0.53 -2.44
CA ASP A 190 -5.06 -0.71 -2.65
C ASP A 190 -5.64 -1.52 -3.80
N PHE A 191 -4.95 -2.59 -4.18
CA PHE A 191 -5.35 -3.47 -5.26
C PHE A 191 -5.43 -4.93 -4.83
N ARG A 192 -6.18 -5.71 -5.59
CA ARG A 192 -6.19 -7.18 -5.52
C ARG A 192 -6.25 -7.78 -6.92
N PHE A 193 -5.64 -8.95 -7.05
CA PHE A 193 -5.80 -9.79 -8.24
C PHE A 193 -7.15 -10.52 -8.20
N ALA A 194 -7.68 -10.91 -9.36
CA ALA A 194 -9.00 -11.50 -9.54
C ALA A 194 -9.36 -12.59 -8.50
N GLY A 195 -8.42 -13.48 -8.17
CA GLY A 195 -8.65 -14.53 -7.17
C GLY A 195 -8.84 -14.05 -5.73
N GLY A 196 -8.47 -12.81 -5.41
CA GLY A 196 -8.57 -12.23 -4.07
C GLY A 196 -9.68 -11.19 -3.90
N ILE A 197 -10.30 -10.72 -4.99
CA ILE A 197 -11.23 -9.59 -4.96
C ILE A 197 -12.45 -9.92 -4.11
N ALA A 198 -13.13 -11.05 -4.33
CA ALA A 198 -14.33 -11.41 -3.58
C ALA A 198 -14.08 -11.55 -2.07
N THR A 199 -12.92 -12.14 -1.67
CA THR A 199 -12.53 -12.22 -0.27
C THR A 199 -12.25 -10.84 0.31
N TRP A 200 -11.59 -9.97 -0.43
CA TRP A 200 -11.31 -8.60 -0.02
C TRP A 200 -12.60 -7.79 0.20
N GLU A 201 -13.55 -7.89 -0.74
CA GLU A 201 -14.87 -7.24 -0.64
C GLU A 201 -15.65 -7.71 0.60
N ALA A 202 -15.68 -9.02 0.86
CA ALA A 202 -16.32 -9.57 2.04
C ALA A 202 -15.68 -9.04 3.33
N GLN A 203 -14.35 -9.03 3.41
CA GLN A 203 -13.62 -8.52 4.57
C GLN A 203 -13.84 -7.01 4.80
N LEU A 204 -13.94 -6.22 3.71
CA LEU A 204 -14.26 -4.79 3.79
C LEU A 204 -15.71 -4.54 4.21
N ALA A 205 -16.65 -5.40 3.77
CA ALA A 205 -18.05 -5.31 4.18
C ALA A 205 -18.25 -5.64 5.67
N ASP A 206 -17.43 -6.54 6.21
CA ASP A 206 -17.44 -6.94 7.63
C ASP A 206 -16.59 -5.99 8.52
N ALA A 207 -15.95 -4.96 7.95
CA ALA A 207 -15.14 -4.01 8.72
C ALA A 207 -15.98 -3.31 9.79
N PRO A 208 -15.45 -3.08 11.02
CA PRO A 208 -16.16 -2.38 12.09
C PRO A 208 -16.19 -0.86 11.85
N MET A 209 -16.44 -0.46 10.62
CA MET A 209 -16.53 0.92 10.15
C MET A 209 -17.54 0.99 9.00
N ARG A 210 -18.23 2.12 8.87
CA ARG A 210 -19.17 2.34 7.78
C ARG A 210 -18.47 2.81 6.51
N MET A 211 -18.62 2.11 5.41
CA MET A 211 -18.12 2.56 4.09
C MET A 211 -18.93 3.79 3.64
N LEU A 212 -18.25 4.89 3.36
CA LEU A 212 -18.83 6.13 2.83
C LEU A 212 -18.74 6.19 1.30
N SER A 213 -17.61 5.74 0.75
CA SER A 213 -17.37 5.74 -0.69
C SER A 213 -16.48 4.59 -1.12
N GLN A 214 -16.67 4.15 -2.36
CA GLN A 214 -15.82 3.20 -3.09
C GLN A 214 -15.73 3.66 -4.54
N ARG A 215 -14.53 3.60 -5.11
CA ARG A 215 -14.27 3.92 -6.52
C ARG A 215 -13.23 2.98 -7.09
N LEU A 216 -13.49 2.40 -8.26
CA LEU A 216 -12.49 1.73 -9.08
C LEU A 216 -11.63 2.81 -9.76
N ILE A 217 -10.30 2.70 -9.64
CA ILE A 217 -9.35 3.71 -10.13
C ILE A 217 -8.26 3.08 -11.03
N ASN A 218 -8.56 1.97 -11.67
CA ASN A 218 -7.62 1.26 -12.55
C ASN A 218 -7.04 2.15 -13.66
N ALA A 219 -7.92 2.89 -14.34
CA ALA A 219 -7.52 3.74 -15.47
C ALA A 219 -6.57 4.86 -15.03
N GLU A 220 -6.87 5.48 -13.88
CA GLU A 220 -6.06 6.56 -13.33
C GLU A 220 -4.70 6.05 -12.84
N VAL A 221 -4.65 4.87 -12.21
CA VAL A 221 -3.39 4.24 -11.79
C VAL A 221 -2.58 3.80 -13.01
N ALA A 222 -3.21 3.22 -14.03
CA ALA A 222 -2.53 2.84 -15.27
C ALA A 222 -1.87 4.06 -15.95
N ARG A 223 -2.57 5.21 -16.04
CA ARG A 223 -1.99 6.47 -16.54
C ARG A 223 -0.83 6.96 -15.67
N GLY A 224 -0.96 6.90 -14.35
CA GLY A 224 0.12 7.25 -13.42
C GLY A 224 1.36 6.38 -13.62
N MET A 225 1.19 5.07 -13.79
CA MET A 225 2.28 4.13 -14.10
C MET A 225 2.95 4.42 -15.45
N GLU A 226 2.17 4.71 -16.48
CA GLU A 226 2.69 5.03 -17.80
C GLU A 226 3.56 6.29 -17.74
N ASN A 227 3.09 7.33 -17.10
CA ASN A 227 3.82 8.58 -16.91
C ASN A 227 5.09 8.41 -16.07
N ASN A 228 5.11 7.44 -15.14
CA ASN A 228 6.25 7.06 -14.31
C ASN A 228 7.10 5.92 -14.91
N SER A 229 6.85 5.48 -16.15
CA SER A 229 7.45 4.25 -16.71
C SER A 229 8.98 4.24 -16.68
N HIS A 230 9.61 5.37 -16.96
CA HIS A 230 11.08 5.50 -16.92
C HIS A 230 11.64 5.25 -15.52
N TRP A 231 10.98 5.79 -14.50
CA TRP A 231 11.36 5.62 -13.10
C TRP A 231 11.21 4.15 -12.66
N TRP A 232 10.11 3.50 -13.01
CA TRP A 232 9.89 2.08 -12.69
C TRP A 232 10.96 1.17 -13.32
N VAL A 233 11.34 1.45 -14.56
CA VAL A 233 12.43 0.70 -15.23
C VAL A 233 13.75 0.92 -14.50
N ALA A 234 14.07 2.15 -14.10
CA ALA A 234 15.29 2.47 -13.35
C ALA A 234 15.33 1.74 -11.99
N VAL A 235 14.23 1.78 -11.21
CA VAL A 235 14.11 1.09 -9.93
C VAL A 235 14.25 -0.43 -10.09
N MET A 236 13.58 -1.03 -11.06
CA MET A 236 13.68 -2.47 -11.32
C MET A 236 15.12 -2.87 -11.68
N ASN A 237 15.82 -2.05 -12.45
CA ASN A 237 17.23 -2.30 -12.78
C ASN A 237 18.15 -2.16 -11.57
N ALA A 238 17.90 -1.19 -10.68
CA ALA A 238 18.67 -1.01 -9.47
C ALA A 238 18.50 -2.17 -8.47
N VAL A 239 17.31 -2.76 -8.42
CA VAL A 239 16.95 -3.83 -7.48
C VAL A 239 17.44 -5.21 -7.92
N VAL A 240 17.43 -5.50 -9.23
CA VAL A 240 17.87 -6.80 -9.75
C VAL A 240 19.39 -6.89 -9.72
N PRO A 241 20.00 -7.87 -9.02
CA PRO A 241 21.45 -8.06 -9.03
C PRO A 241 21.99 -8.23 -10.47
N ALA A 242 23.15 -7.67 -10.77
CA ALA A 242 23.73 -7.67 -12.11
C ALA A 242 23.86 -9.09 -12.72
N PHE A 243 24.19 -10.11 -11.90
CA PHE A 243 24.26 -11.50 -12.35
C PHE A 243 22.87 -12.08 -12.70
N ALA A 244 21.79 -11.57 -12.11
CA ALA A 244 20.43 -12.03 -12.38
C ALA A 244 19.82 -11.37 -13.63
N HIS A 245 20.41 -10.28 -14.15
CA HIS A 245 19.98 -9.69 -15.43
C HIS A 245 20.08 -10.69 -16.59
N SER A 246 21.10 -11.56 -16.57
CA SER A 246 21.28 -12.61 -17.60
C SER A 246 20.31 -13.78 -17.44
N PHE A 247 19.77 -14.01 -16.22
CA PHE A 247 18.81 -15.07 -15.90
C PHE A 247 17.39 -14.54 -15.73
N ALA A 248 17.21 -13.23 -15.66
CA ALA A 248 15.88 -12.61 -15.60
C ALA A 248 15.19 -12.78 -16.96
N LEU A 249 14.46 -13.89 -17.11
CA LEU A 249 13.72 -14.29 -18.32
C LEU A 249 12.69 -13.25 -18.80
N VAL A 250 12.49 -12.17 -18.05
CA VAL A 250 11.61 -11.07 -18.40
C VAL A 250 12.33 -9.75 -18.11
N PRO A 251 12.65 -8.96 -19.14
CA PRO A 251 13.19 -7.60 -18.96
C PRO A 251 12.33 -6.79 -18.00
N SER A 252 12.95 -5.92 -17.20
CA SER A 252 12.26 -5.06 -16.23
C SER A 252 11.08 -4.30 -16.83
N TYR A 253 11.24 -3.81 -18.05
CA TYR A 253 10.17 -3.19 -18.84
C TYR A 253 8.94 -4.09 -19.03
N GLN A 254 9.13 -5.39 -19.32
CA GLN A 254 7.99 -6.31 -19.50
C GLN A 254 7.24 -6.58 -18.20
N ARG A 255 7.88 -6.50 -17.04
CA ARG A 255 7.21 -6.62 -15.73
C ARG A 255 6.33 -5.41 -15.46
N VAL A 256 6.87 -4.21 -15.63
CA VAL A 256 6.11 -2.96 -15.52
C VAL A 256 4.93 -2.97 -16.48
N TRP A 257 5.16 -3.35 -17.73
CA TRP A 257 4.12 -3.44 -18.75
C TRP A 257 3.04 -4.47 -18.43
N LYS A 258 3.39 -5.64 -17.90
CA LYS A 258 2.39 -6.65 -17.46
C LYS A 258 1.53 -6.13 -16.31
N THR A 259 2.11 -5.43 -15.34
CA THR A 259 1.33 -4.81 -14.26
C THR A 259 0.40 -3.75 -14.82
N HIS A 260 0.87 -2.88 -15.70
CA HIS A 260 0.06 -1.90 -16.40
C HIS A 260 -1.09 -2.56 -17.19
N GLN A 261 -0.80 -3.60 -17.98
CA GLN A 261 -1.83 -4.36 -18.70
C GLN A 261 -2.87 -5.01 -17.77
N SER A 262 -2.46 -5.46 -16.58
CA SER A 262 -3.38 -6.07 -15.62
C SER A 262 -4.39 -5.09 -15.02
N LEU A 263 -4.11 -3.79 -15.09
CA LEU A 263 -4.99 -2.71 -14.66
C LEU A 263 -5.93 -2.21 -15.76
N GLN A 264 -5.70 -2.58 -17.02
CA GLN A 264 -6.59 -2.19 -18.13
C GLN A 264 -7.94 -2.87 -18.05
N ASP A 265 -8.92 -2.35 -18.77
CA ASP A 265 -10.30 -2.87 -18.79
C ASP A 265 -10.34 -4.37 -19.07
N GLY A 266 -10.99 -5.11 -18.17
CA GLY A 266 -11.05 -6.58 -18.21
C GLY A 266 -9.79 -7.30 -17.77
N GLY A 267 -8.79 -6.58 -17.26
CA GLY A 267 -7.59 -7.17 -16.67
C GLY A 267 -7.87 -7.84 -15.31
N PRO A 268 -6.93 -8.68 -14.84
CA PRO A 268 -7.12 -9.47 -13.62
C PRO A 268 -6.90 -8.70 -12.32
N THR A 269 -6.66 -7.39 -12.37
CA THR A 269 -6.37 -6.56 -11.19
C THR A 269 -7.41 -5.48 -11.03
N GLU A 270 -7.92 -5.33 -9.81
CA GLU A 270 -8.73 -4.17 -9.44
C GLU A 270 -8.00 -3.31 -8.42
N TYR A 271 -7.86 -2.04 -8.73
CA TYR A 271 -7.33 -1.02 -7.84
C TYR A 271 -8.47 -0.11 -7.41
N ARG A 272 -8.70 -0.01 -6.10
CA ARG A 272 -9.85 0.70 -5.55
C ARG A 272 -9.44 1.73 -4.50
N LEU A 273 -10.18 2.81 -4.47
CA LEU A 273 -10.13 3.88 -3.48
C LEU A 273 -11.36 3.81 -2.60
N TYR A 274 -11.16 3.90 -1.29
CA TYR A 274 -12.23 3.81 -0.29
C TYR A 274 -12.13 4.93 0.74
N CYS A 275 -13.28 5.31 1.29
CA CYS A 275 -13.39 6.07 2.53
C CYS A 275 -14.33 5.34 3.48
N PHE A 276 -13.88 5.07 4.70
CA PHE A 276 -14.70 4.53 5.79
C PHE A 276 -14.74 5.51 6.95
N GLN A 277 -15.77 5.40 7.79
CA GLN A 277 -15.93 6.17 9.01
C GLN A 277 -16.21 5.27 10.19
N LYS A 278 -15.49 5.45 11.31
CA LYS A 278 -15.82 4.85 12.60
C LYS A 278 -17.11 5.49 13.14
N ALA A 279 -18.03 4.65 13.66
CA ALA A 279 -19.27 5.10 14.29
C ALA A 279 -19.01 5.96 15.54
#